data_93c51802fe053a4de528f655b8d2f915
#
_entry.id   93c51802fe053a4de528f655b8d2f915
#
_cell.length_a   1.000
_cell.length_b   1.000
_cell.length_c   1.000
_cell.angle_alpha   90.00
_cell.angle_beta   90.00
_cell.angle_gamma   90.00
#
_symmetry.space_group_name_H-M   'P 1'
#
loop_
_entity.id
_entity.type
_entity.pdbx_description
1 polymer ?
#
loop_
_entity_poly.entity_id
_entity_poly.type
_entity_poly.pdbx_seq_one_letter_code
_entity_poly.pdbx_strand_id
1 'polypeptide(L)'
;IKAMDRSIGTLRKGLKDMEVDRNTLVWFTSDNGGLPKINPSTTGGLRDYKGSLYEGGIRVPSIIEWPSKIKTCRISKYPSGSVDIFPTIADIAGIQESAMLNPMDGVSLTPLFSSKISKREKPLVFSSRGRMAIIDNDWKMISQPKDSGRKIEMYNLLTDSTESNNEFRPKHPQVIHLRKILVESRKSIEKSVNGKDYPSGSVLPQPTRIFWTELPEYKKYLRKWKDRPEYKSILKKF
;
A
#
# COMPACT_ATOMS: atom_id res chain seq x y z
N ILE A 1 4.05 -6.49 19.61
CA ILE A 1 5.27 -6.84 18.86
C ILE A 1 5.78 -8.23 19.29
N LYS A 2 6.10 -8.51 20.58
CA LYS A 2 6.64 -9.82 21.05
C LYS A 2 5.79 -11.04 20.63
N ALA A 3 4.45 -10.94 20.67
CA ALA A 3 3.56 -12.04 20.26
C ALA A 3 3.66 -12.29 18.75
N MET A 4 3.67 -11.25 17.96
CA MET A 4 3.83 -11.31 16.50
C MET A 4 5.19 -11.88 16.12
N ASP A 5 6.27 -11.43 16.77
CA ASP A 5 7.63 -11.94 16.58
C ASP A 5 7.71 -13.45 16.86
N ARG A 6 7.10 -13.92 17.97
CA ARG A 6 7.00 -15.36 18.26
C ARG A 6 6.25 -16.14 17.18
N SER A 7 5.17 -15.58 16.64
CA SER A 7 4.39 -16.22 15.57
C SER A 7 5.23 -16.39 14.29
N ILE A 8 5.99 -15.36 13.92
CA ILE A 8 6.92 -15.42 12.79
C ILE A 8 8.03 -16.45 13.07
N GLY A 9 8.57 -16.47 14.29
CA GLY A 9 9.55 -17.46 14.70
C GLY A 9 9.02 -18.89 14.61
N THR A 10 7.76 -19.13 15.02
CA THR A 10 7.08 -20.42 14.90
C THR A 10 6.91 -20.84 13.44
N LEU A 11 6.47 -19.90 12.56
CA LEU A 11 6.36 -20.16 11.13
C LEU A 11 7.71 -20.57 10.53
N ARG A 12 8.76 -19.79 10.78
CA ARG A 12 10.12 -20.06 10.26
C ARG A 12 10.66 -21.39 10.76
N LYS A 13 10.41 -21.71 12.04
CA LYS A 13 10.80 -23.00 12.60
C LYS A 13 10.06 -24.15 11.89
N GLY A 14 8.74 -24.03 11.69
CA GLY A 14 7.94 -25.05 10.99
C GLY A 14 8.43 -25.29 9.57
N LEU A 15 8.73 -24.23 8.81
CA LEU A 15 9.29 -24.34 7.45
C LEU A 15 10.64 -25.10 7.46
N LYS A 16 11.47 -24.83 8.45
CA LYS A 16 12.77 -25.49 8.62
C LYS A 16 12.62 -26.96 9.03
N ASP A 17 11.71 -27.25 9.95
CA ASP A 17 11.44 -28.63 10.40
C ASP A 17 10.88 -29.49 9.25
N MET A 18 10.19 -28.87 8.28
CA MET A 18 9.71 -29.52 7.04
C MET A 18 10.73 -29.52 5.91
N GLU A 19 11.91 -28.94 6.11
CA GLU A 19 13.01 -28.85 5.11
C GLU A 19 12.64 -28.09 3.83
N VAL A 20 11.62 -27.18 3.90
CA VAL A 20 11.18 -26.37 2.75
C VAL A 20 11.60 -24.90 2.84
N ASP A 21 12.18 -24.48 3.96
CA ASP A 21 12.57 -23.09 4.23
C ASP A 21 13.49 -22.50 3.16
N ARG A 22 14.42 -23.29 2.62
CA ARG A 22 15.37 -22.82 1.61
C ARG A 22 14.70 -22.33 0.32
N ASN A 23 13.61 -22.96 -0.09
CA ASN A 23 12.87 -22.63 -1.32
C ASN A 23 11.48 -22.05 -1.06
N THR A 24 11.26 -21.49 0.10
CA THR A 24 10.05 -20.77 0.47
C THR A 24 10.34 -19.28 0.52
N LEU A 25 9.54 -18.49 -0.17
CA LEU A 25 9.53 -17.04 -0.04
C LEU A 25 8.61 -16.66 1.12
N VAL A 26 9.18 -16.06 2.16
CA VAL A 26 8.44 -15.46 3.27
C VAL A 26 8.48 -13.95 3.10
N TRP A 27 7.31 -13.34 2.93
CA TRP A 27 7.17 -11.89 2.77
C TRP A 27 6.33 -11.33 3.91
N PHE A 28 6.99 -10.61 4.82
CA PHE A 28 6.35 -9.92 5.92
C PHE A 28 6.17 -8.44 5.59
N THR A 29 4.97 -7.91 5.76
CA THR A 29 4.70 -6.48 5.65
C THR A 29 3.49 -6.10 6.50
N SER A 30 3.26 -4.80 6.72
CA SER A 30 2.03 -4.27 7.28
C SER A 30 1.11 -3.75 6.16
N ASP A 31 -0.19 -3.73 6.41
CA ASP A 31 -1.22 -3.23 5.49
C ASP A 31 -1.31 -1.70 5.47
N ASN A 32 -0.91 -1.05 6.57
CA ASN A 32 -0.93 0.41 6.73
C ASN A 32 -0.03 0.85 7.90
N GLY A 33 0.18 2.15 8.01
CA GLY A 33 0.97 2.76 9.08
C GLY A 33 0.37 2.63 10.47
N GLY A 34 1.09 3.10 11.46
CA GLY A 34 0.78 2.95 12.87
C GLY A 34 -0.53 3.60 13.31
N LEU A 35 -1.04 3.19 14.44
CA LEU A 35 -2.28 3.74 15.04
C LEU A 35 -2.03 5.11 15.66
N PRO A 36 -3.04 6.01 15.64
CA PRO A 36 -2.96 7.30 16.33
C PRO A 36 -2.97 7.14 17.86
N LYS A 37 -2.45 8.15 18.56
CA LYS A 37 -2.56 8.27 20.03
C LYS A 37 -1.95 7.10 20.82
N ILE A 38 -0.99 6.41 20.24
CA ILE A 38 -0.19 5.38 20.94
C ILE A 38 1.12 6.04 21.40
N ASN A 39 1.50 5.82 22.65
CA ASN A 39 2.75 6.31 23.23
C ASN A 39 3.61 5.12 23.73
N PRO A 40 4.85 4.96 23.29
CA PRO A 40 5.52 5.76 22.26
C PRO A 40 4.88 5.60 20.87
N SER A 41 5.08 6.63 20.01
CA SER A 41 4.52 6.61 18.64
C SER A 41 4.88 5.33 17.87
N THR A 42 3.89 4.78 17.20
CA THR A 42 4.05 3.55 16.38
C THR A 42 4.50 3.85 14.95
N THR A 43 4.68 5.14 14.59
CA THR A 43 5.12 5.57 13.25
C THR A 43 6.60 5.92 13.17
N GLY A 44 7.36 5.77 14.28
CA GLY A 44 8.80 6.04 14.29
C GLY A 44 9.19 7.48 13.98
N GLY A 45 8.33 8.45 14.31
CA GLY A 45 8.55 9.87 14.03
C GLY A 45 8.09 10.33 12.64
N LEU A 46 7.61 9.42 11.79
CA LEU A 46 7.01 9.78 10.51
C LEU A 46 5.71 10.56 10.72
N ARG A 47 5.42 11.46 9.79
CA ARG A 47 4.25 12.34 9.88
C ARG A 47 2.94 11.56 9.79
N ASP A 48 2.02 11.89 10.71
CA ASP A 48 0.66 11.34 10.76
C ASP A 48 0.62 9.82 11.03
N TYR A 49 -0.47 9.12 10.70
CA TYR A 49 -0.75 7.74 11.06
C TYR A 49 -1.75 7.08 10.11
N LYS A 50 -2.15 5.85 10.40
CA LYS A 50 -3.16 5.08 9.66
C LYS A 50 -4.34 5.93 9.19
N GLY A 51 -4.64 5.83 7.90
CA GLY A 51 -5.72 6.57 7.24
C GLY A 51 -5.27 7.89 6.61
N SER A 52 -3.99 8.26 6.80
CA SER A 52 -3.35 9.39 6.12
C SER A 52 -2.57 8.94 4.89
N LEU A 53 -2.26 9.88 3.99
CA LEU A 53 -1.35 9.70 2.86
C LEU A 53 0.06 10.25 3.12
N TYR A 54 0.33 10.75 4.33
CA TYR A 54 1.69 11.04 4.77
C TYR A 54 2.44 9.76 5.13
N GLU A 55 3.76 9.85 5.25
CA GLU A 55 4.62 8.67 5.47
C GLU A 55 4.19 7.82 6.68
N GLY A 56 3.76 8.44 7.79
CA GLY A 56 3.27 7.70 8.96
C GLY A 56 2.01 6.85 8.69
N GLY A 57 1.26 7.16 7.63
CA GLY A 57 0.07 6.40 7.23
C GLY A 57 0.33 5.31 6.18
N ILE A 58 1.36 5.46 5.34
CA ILE A 58 1.59 4.59 4.19
C ILE A 58 2.95 3.88 4.19
N ARG A 59 3.97 4.42 4.88
CA ARG A 59 5.27 3.78 4.98
C ARG A 59 5.27 2.73 6.07
N VAL A 60 5.50 1.48 5.67
CA VAL A 60 5.45 0.31 6.54
C VAL A 60 6.72 -0.52 6.42
N PRO A 61 7.09 -1.30 7.44
CA PRO A 61 8.18 -2.27 7.30
C PRO A 61 7.80 -3.35 6.29
N SER A 62 8.78 -3.78 5.50
CA SER A 62 8.66 -4.92 4.62
C SER A 62 9.96 -5.74 4.67
N ILE A 63 9.83 -7.05 4.83
CA ILE A 63 10.96 -7.99 4.91
C ILE A 63 10.65 -9.15 3.98
N ILE A 64 11.61 -9.48 3.11
CA ILE A 64 11.54 -10.62 2.22
C ILE A 64 12.68 -11.57 2.57
N GLU A 65 12.35 -12.82 2.87
CA GLU A 65 13.30 -13.91 3.11
C GLU A 65 13.06 -15.02 2.08
N TRP A 66 14.09 -15.36 1.32
CA TRP A 66 14.10 -16.50 0.40
C TRP A 66 15.53 -17.02 0.23
N PRO A 67 15.99 -17.95 1.08
CA PRO A 67 17.39 -18.33 1.15
C PRO A 67 17.99 -18.87 -0.15
N SER A 68 17.19 -19.53 -1.01
CA SER A 68 17.67 -20.02 -2.31
C SER A 68 17.94 -18.89 -3.32
N LYS A 69 17.31 -17.74 -3.19
CA LYS A 69 17.42 -16.62 -4.12
C LYS A 69 18.12 -15.40 -3.55
N ILE A 70 17.89 -15.06 -2.28
CA ILE A 70 18.48 -13.91 -1.61
C ILE A 70 19.65 -14.41 -0.74
N LYS A 71 20.87 -14.23 -1.24
CA LYS A 71 22.09 -14.81 -0.60
C LYS A 71 22.69 -13.92 0.48
N THR A 72 22.41 -12.62 0.47
CA THR A 72 22.96 -11.65 1.41
C THR A 72 21.86 -10.77 2.00
N CYS A 73 21.90 -10.61 3.33
CA CYS A 73 21.04 -9.65 4.02
C CYS A 73 21.43 -8.23 3.62
N ARG A 74 20.42 -7.41 3.29
CA ARG A 74 20.63 -6.01 2.92
C ARG A 74 19.38 -5.19 3.16
N ILE A 75 19.54 -3.89 3.29
CA ILE A 75 18.46 -2.90 3.31
C ILE A 75 18.40 -2.25 1.94
N SER A 76 17.23 -2.27 1.32
CA SER A 76 16.95 -1.56 0.07
C SER A 76 16.19 -0.27 0.36
N LYS A 77 16.58 0.82 -0.32
CA LYS A 77 15.84 2.09 -0.33
C LYS A 77 14.92 2.22 -1.55
N TYR A 78 14.81 1.17 -2.36
CA TYR A 78 13.96 1.17 -3.53
C TYR A 78 12.50 1.33 -3.12
N PRO A 79 11.77 2.35 -3.65
CA PRO A 79 10.37 2.53 -3.34
C PRO A 79 9.55 1.33 -3.81
N SER A 80 8.85 0.68 -2.90
CA SER A 80 7.99 -0.45 -3.21
C SER A 80 6.67 -0.36 -2.46
N GLY A 81 5.64 -1.02 -2.96
CA GLY A 81 4.31 -1.01 -2.36
C GLY A 81 3.61 -2.36 -2.47
N SER A 82 2.45 -2.50 -1.84
CA SER A 82 1.62 -3.72 -1.93
C SER A 82 1.20 -4.06 -3.36
N VAL A 83 1.14 -3.07 -4.25
CA VAL A 83 0.86 -3.27 -5.69
C VAL A 83 1.93 -4.10 -6.39
N ASP A 84 3.13 -4.19 -5.83
CA ASP A 84 4.25 -4.95 -6.40
C ASP A 84 4.23 -6.43 -6.03
N ILE A 85 3.41 -6.84 -5.05
CA ILE A 85 3.34 -8.23 -4.59
C ILE A 85 2.88 -9.13 -5.73
N PHE A 86 1.76 -8.80 -6.39
CA PHE A 86 1.21 -9.60 -7.46
C PHE A 86 2.18 -9.79 -8.65
N PRO A 87 2.73 -8.73 -9.27
CA PRO A 87 3.67 -8.89 -10.38
C PRO A 87 4.96 -9.61 -9.97
N THR A 88 5.39 -9.46 -8.71
CA THR A 88 6.56 -10.21 -8.21
C THR A 88 6.27 -11.71 -8.12
N ILE A 89 5.11 -12.10 -7.59
CA ILE A 89 4.73 -13.51 -7.50
C ILE A 89 4.49 -14.10 -8.89
N ALA A 90 3.87 -13.35 -9.79
CA ALA A 90 3.65 -13.78 -11.18
C ALA A 90 4.98 -14.05 -11.90
N ASP A 91 5.96 -13.15 -11.74
CA ASP A 91 7.31 -13.31 -12.29
C ASP A 91 8.01 -14.55 -11.71
N ILE A 92 7.95 -14.76 -10.39
CA ILE A 92 8.49 -15.94 -9.72
C ILE A 92 7.86 -17.23 -10.24
N ALA A 93 6.56 -17.21 -10.50
CA ALA A 93 5.80 -18.35 -11.02
C ALA A 93 5.95 -18.56 -12.51
N GLY A 94 6.68 -17.69 -13.22
CA GLY A 94 6.85 -17.75 -14.69
C GLY A 94 5.57 -17.44 -15.47
N ILE A 95 4.63 -16.69 -14.87
CA ILE A 95 3.38 -16.27 -15.53
C ILE A 95 3.71 -15.15 -16.51
N GLN A 96 3.35 -15.36 -17.78
CA GLN A 96 3.59 -14.36 -18.82
C GLN A 96 2.68 -13.14 -18.63
N GLU A 97 3.20 -11.95 -18.95
CA GLU A 97 2.45 -10.69 -18.85
C GLU A 97 1.14 -10.71 -19.66
N SER A 98 1.14 -11.43 -20.80
CA SER A 98 -0.06 -11.63 -21.64
C SER A 98 -1.21 -12.36 -20.94
N ALA A 99 -0.92 -13.12 -19.90
CA ALA A 99 -1.92 -13.83 -19.08
C ALA A 99 -2.46 -13.00 -17.93
N MET A 100 -1.93 -11.79 -17.72
CA MET A 100 -2.31 -10.91 -16.63
C MET A 100 -3.23 -9.79 -17.11
N LEU A 101 -4.06 -9.27 -16.21
CA LEU A 101 -4.86 -8.08 -16.50
C LEU A 101 -3.97 -6.84 -16.60
N ASN A 102 -4.09 -6.11 -17.69
CA ASN A 102 -3.40 -4.85 -17.93
C ASN A 102 -4.41 -3.69 -18.05
N PRO A 103 -4.05 -2.48 -17.56
CA PRO A 103 -2.74 -2.08 -17.02
C PRO A 103 -2.50 -2.56 -15.58
N MET A 104 -1.25 -2.93 -15.25
CA MET A 104 -0.81 -3.18 -13.88
C MET A 104 -0.13 -1.95 -13.28
N ASP A 105 -0.43 -1.64 -12.03
CA ASP A 105 0.19 -0.52 -11.31
C ASP A 105 1.56 -0.85 -10.72
N GLY A 106 1.76 -2.11 -10.33
CA GLY A 106 2.98 -2.60 -9.72
C GLY A 106 4.08 -3.00 -10.72
N VAL A 107 5.26 -3.26 -10.17
CA VAL A 107 6.42 -3.82 -10.89
C VAL A 107 6.93 -5.04 -10.14
N SER A 108 7.57 -5.99 -10.85
CA SER A 108 8.25 -7.09 -10.18
C SER A 108 9.45 -6.61 -9.37
N LEU A 109 9.58 -7.10 -8.15
CA LEU A 109 10.72 -6.85 -7.28
C LEU A 109 11.79 -7.95 -7.35
N THR A 110 11.62 -8.97 -8.22
CA THR A 110 12.61 -10.05 -8.38
C THR A 110 14.01 -9.55 -8.73
N PRO A 111 14.20 -8.49 -9.54
CA PRO A 111 15.53 -7.95 -9.80
C PRO A 111 16.24 -7.46 -8.53
N LEU A 112 15.48 -7.05 -7.49
CA LEU A 112 16.06 -6.67 -6.21
C LEU A 112 16.62 -7.85 -5.43
N PHE A 113 16.31 -9.10 -5.75
CA PHE A 113 16.81 -10.25 -5.02
C PHE A 113 18.30 -10.50 -5.25
N SER A 114 18.81 -10.15 -6.41
CA SER A 114 20.21 -10.37 -6.81
C SER A 114 21.01 -9.10 -7.04
N SER A 115 20.36 -7.98 -7.38
CA SER A 115 21.03 -6.74 -7.79
C SER A 115 20.52 -5.52 -7.01
N LYS A 116 21.32 -4.43 -7.05
CA LYS A 116 20.91 -3.12 -6.51
C LYS A 116 20.30 -2.31 -7.65
N ILE A 117 18.98 -2.23 -7.69
CA ILE A 117 18.28 -1.28 -8.55
C ILE A 117 18.04 -0.02 -7.74
N SER A 118 18.38 1.14 -8.30
CA SER A 118 18.30 2.42 -7.58
C SER A 118 17.04 3.21 -7.88
N LYS A 119 16.43 3.00 -9.05
CA LYS A 119 15.26 3.78 -9.49
C LYS A 119 14.10 2.89 -9.89
N ARG A 120 12.91 3.31 -9.47
CA ARG A 120 11.64 2.72 -9.85
C ARG A 120 11.14 3.36 -11.15
N GLU A 121 10.68 2.54 -12.08
CA GLU A 121 10.17 3.01 -13.38
C GLU A 121 8.73 3.55 -13.29
N LYS A 122 7.86 2.84 -12.56
CA LYS A 122 6.46 3.25 -12.36
C LYS A 122 6.28 3.92 -11.01
N PRO A 123 5.72 5.14 -10.91
CA PRO A 123 5.44 5.78 -9.64
C PRO A 123 4.48 4.95 -8.78
N LEU A 124 4.59 5.06 -7.45
CA LEU A 124 3.57 4.56 -6.53
C LEU A 124 2.43 5.57 -6.42
N VAL A 125 1.21 5.09 -6.57
CA VAL A 125 -0.01 5.89 -6.51
C VAL A 125 -0.87 5.43 -5.36
N PHE A 126 -1.25 6.37 -4.48
CA PHE A 126 -2.16 6.12 -3.37
C PHE A 126 -3.39 7.00 -3.52
N SER A 127 -4.56 6.41 -3.38
CA SER A 127 -5.84 7.13 -3.44
C SER A 127 -6.74 6.73 -2.30
N SER A 128 -7.27 7.71 -1.57
CA SER A 128 -8.19 7.48 -0.47
C SER A 128 -9.08 8.71 -0.22
N ARG A 129 -10.40 8.51 -0.25
CA ARG A 129 -11.39 9.54 0.11
C ARG A 129 -11.16 10.87 -0.61
N GLY A 130 -10.93 10.83 -1.91
CA GLY A 130 -10.68 12.01 -2.76
C GLY A 130 -9.28 12.64 -2.61
N ARG A 131 -8.44 12.11 -1.72
CA ARG A 131 -7.01 12.46 -1.60
C ARG A 131 -6.18 11.55 -2.49
N MET A 132 -5.05 12.05 -2.98
CA MET A 132 -4.07 11.27 -3.73
C MET A 132 -2.66 11.60 -3.29
N ALA A 133 -1.78 10.61 -3.27
CA ALA A 133 -0.35 10.80 -3.18
C ALA A 133 0.35 10.04 -4.32
N ILE A 134 1.38 10.67 -4.88
CA ILE A 134 2.26 10.09 -5.89
C ILE A 134 3.65 10.07 -5.28
N ILE A 135 4.32 8.91 -5.33
CA ILE A 135 5.74 8.78 -4.99
C ILE A 135 6.46 8.35 -6.26
N ASP A 136 7.30 9.23 -6.77
CA ASP A 136 8.21 8.94 -7.86
C ASP A 136 9.65 9.04 -7.34
N ASN A 137 10.20 7.88 -7.02
CA ASN A 137 11.51 7.74 -6.39
C ASN A 137 11.63 8.59 -5.11
N ASP A 138 12.46 9.63 -5.11
CA ASP A 138 12.70 10.47 -3.93
C ASP A 138 11.62 11.54 -3.72
N TRP A 139 10.75 11.76 -4.70
CA TRP A 139 9.78 12.85 -4.65
C TRP A 139 8.37 12.36 -4.38
N LYS A 140 7.70 13.05 -3.48
CA LYS A 140 6.29 12.79 -3.14
C LYS A 140 5.45 14.04 -3.33
N MET A 141 4.32 13.88 -4.02
CA MET A 141 3.28 14.91 -4.12
C MET A 141 2.00 14.41 -3.48
N ILE A 142 1.38 15.24 -2.65
CA ILE A 142 0.08 14.97 -2.02
C ILE A 142 -0.93 15.99 -2.52
N SER A 143 -2.09 15.53 -2.94
CA SER A 143 -3.22 16.37 -3.36
C SER A 143 -4.44 16.06 -2.50
N GLN A 144 -4.90 17.05 -1.76
CA GLN A 144 -6.05 16.93 -0.84
C GLN A 144 -7.19 17.87 -1.25
N PRO A 145 -8.47 17.49 -1.07
CA PRO A 145 -9.59 18.42 -1.23
C PRO A 145 -9.45 19.61 -0.27
N LYS A 146 -9.87 20.77 -0.74
CA LYS A 146 -10.00 21.99 0.05
C LYS A 146 -11.22 22.76 -0.47
N ASP A 147 -11.85 23.60 0.36
CA ASP A 147 -13.10 24.32 0.04
C ASP A 147 -13.03 25.11 -1.27
N SER A 148 -11.89 25.73 -1.58
CA SER A 148 -11.64 26.48 -2.81
C SER A 148 -10.82 25.71 -3.86
N GLY A 149 -10.90 24.37 -3.89
CA GLY A 149 -10.14 23.56 -4.86
C GLY A 149 -9.31 22.46 -4.21
N ARG A 150 -7.98 22.45 -4.41
CA ARG A 150 -7.10 21.41 -3.88
C ARG A 150 -5.85 22.02 -3.26
N LYS A 151 -5.52 21.54 -2.05
CA LYS A 151 -4.22 21.75 -1.45
C LYS A 151 -3.24 20.74 -2.05
N ILE A 152 -2.11 21.23 -2.56
CA ILE A 152 -1.02 20.41 -3.08
C ILE A 152 0.23 20.66 -2.24
N GLU A 153 0.87 19.57 -1.86
CA GLU A 153 2.14 19.58 -1.12
C GLU A 153 3.14 18.70 -1.86
N MET A 154 4.43 19.04 -1.75
CA MET A 154 5.52 18.28 -2.35
C MET A 154 6.68 18.15 -1.35
N TYR A 155 7.27 16.96 -1.29
CA TYR A 155 8.36 16.63 -0.36
C TYR A 155 9.44 15.83 -1.07
N ASN A 156 10.70 16.06 -0.68
CA ASN A 156 11.81 15.19 -1.05
C ASN A 156 12.05 14.19 0.08
N LEU A 157 11.60 12.96 -0.08
CA LEU A 157 11.67 11.92 0.94
C LEU A 157 13.11 11.45 1.27
N LEU A 158 14.08 11.73 0.37
CA LEU A 158 15.49 11.41 0.61
C LEU A 158 16.07 12.29 1.72
N THR A 159 15.69 13.58 1.75
CA THR A 159 16.20 14.59 2.69
C THR A 159 15.22 14.94 3.79
N ASP A 160 13.92 14.74 3.57
CA ASP A 160 12.83 15.06 4.49
C ASP A 160 11.79 13.91 4.56
N SER A 161 12.19 12.80 5.19
CA SER A 161 11.31 11.64 5.37
C SER A 161 10.15 11.90 6.33
N THR A 162 10.17 12.99 7.07
CA THR A 162 9.12 13.41 8.02
C THR A 162 8.12 14.38 7.41
N GLU A 163 8.33 14.77 6.15
CA GLU A 163 7.43 15.65 5.39
C GLU A 163 7.18 16.99 6.12
N SER A 164 8.25 17.55 6.68
CA SER A 164 8.23 18.78 7.48
C SER A 164 8.27 20.03 6.62
N ASN A 165 8.96 20.00 5.47
CA ASN A 165 9.21 21.13 4.61
C ASN A 165 8.48 20.97 3.27
N ASN A 166 7.39 21.70 3.09
CA ASN A 166 6.67 21.68 1.82
C ASN A 166 7.43 22.46 0.73
N GLU A 167 7.98 21.73 -0.23
CA GLU A 167 8.74 22.27 -1.37
C GLU A 167 7.87 22.60 -2.61
N PHE A 168 6.57 22.61 -2.47
CA PHE A 168 5.67 22.90 -3.58
C PHE A 168 5.89 24.32 -4.12
N ARG A 169 6.38 24.39 -5.38
CA ARG A 169 6.49 25.62 -6.17
C ARG A 169 5.97 25.34 -7.58
N PRO A 170 4.94 26.06 -8.07
CA PRO A 170 4.25 25.73 -9.33
C PRO A 170 5.16 25.54 -10.55
N LYS A 171 6.28 26.26 -10.61
CA LYS A 171 7.25 26.21 -11.73
C LYS A 171 8.39 25.21 -11.50
N HIS A 172 8.45 24.53 -10.36
CA HIS A 172 9.48 23.53 -10.09
C HIS A 172 9.35 22.33 -11.05
N PRO A 173 10.42 21.89 -11.72
CA PRO A 173 10.35 20.80 -12.71
C PRO A 173 9.66 19.54 -12.17
N GLN A 174 9.98 19.12 -10.94
CA GLN A 174 9.36 17.97 -10.31
C GLN A 174 7.87 18.18 -10.03
N VAL A 175 7.43 19.40 -9.71
CA VAL A 175 6.00 19.70 -9.55
C VAL A 175 5.27 19.53 -10.88
N ILE A 176 5.84 20.02 -11.97
CA ILE A 176 5.25 19.88 -13.31
C ILE A 176 5.14 18.40 -13.67
N HIS A 177 6.21 17.63 -13.47
CA HIS A 177 6.26 16.20 -13.72
C HIS A 177 5.22 15.44 -12.89
N LEU A 178 5.23 15.57 -11.57
CA LEU A 178 4.32 14.86 -10.66
C LEU A 178 2.85 15.28 -10.85
N ARG A 179 2.58 16.52 -11.23
CA ARG A 179 1.21 16.96 -11.57
C ARG A 179 0.67 16.24 -12.80
N LYS A 180 1.48 16.00 -13.80
CA LYS A 180 1.08 15.22 -14.98
C LYS A 180 0.68 13.80 -14.56
N ILE A 181 1.55 13.13 -13.81
CA ILE A 181 1.28 11.78 -13.27
C ILE A 181 0.00 11.78 -12.43
N LEU A 182 -0.18 12.75 -11.55
CA LEU A 182 -1.36 12.86 -10.69
C LEU A 182 -2.67 12.99 -11.48
N VAL A 183 -2.67 13.78 -12.55
CA VAL A 183 -3.86 13.94 -13.43
C VAL A 183 -4.14 12.65 -14.19
N GLU A 184 -3.12 12.01 -14.74
CA GLU A 184 -3.24 10.75 -15.47
C GLU A 184 -3.73 9.62 -14.56
N SER A 185 -3.12 9.49 -13.38
CA SER A 185 -3.53 8.49 -12.38
C SER A 185 -4.96 8.68 -11.91
N ARG A 186 -5.40 9.94 -11.72
CA ARG A 186 -6.80 10.22 -11.35
C ARG A 186 -7.78 9.74 -12.42
N LYS A 187 -7.49 10.03 -13.70
CA LYS A 187 -8.31 9.57 -14.82
C LYS A 187 -8.33 8.03 -14.91
N SER A 188 -7.18 7.39 -14.67
CA SER A 188 -7.08 5.94 -14.66
C SER A 188 -7.92 5.33 -13.55
N ILE A 189 -7.79 5.83 -12.30
CA ILE A 189 -8.60 5.38 -11.17
C ILE A 189 -10.11 5.58 -11.43
N GLU A 190 -10.50 6.71 -12.03
CA GLU A 190 -11.90 6.98 -12.39
C GLU A 190 -12.41 5.96 -13.42
N LYS A 191 -11.61 5.62 -14.41
CA LYS A 191 -11.95 4.54 -15.36
C LYS A 191 -12.09 3.19 -14.64
N SER A 192 -11.16 2.86 -13.75
CA SER A 192 -11.16 1.61 -12.99
C SER A 192 -12.42 1.47 -12.14
N VAL A 193 -12.77 2.50 -11.37
CA VAL A 193 -14.00 2.53 -10.57
C VAL A 193 -15.25 2.28 -11.42
N ASN A 194 -15.25 2.71 -12.67
CA ASN A 194 -16.35 2.52 -13.62
C ASN A 194 -16.23 1.23 -14.44
N GLY A 195 -15.24 0.36 -14.18
CA GLY A 195 -14.99 -0.87 -14.92
C GLY A 195 -14.54 -0.66 -16.37
N LYS A 196 -13.93 0.48 -16.67
CA LYS A 196 -13.54 0.88 -18.04
C LYS A 196 -12.04 0.72 -18.35
N ASP A 197 -11.26 0.20 -17.41
CA ASP A 197 -9.81 0.01 -17.56
C ASP A 197 -9.46 -1.25 -18.36
N TYR A 198 -10.28 -2.28 -18.21
CA TYR A 198 -10.02 -3.61 -18.73
C TYR A 198 -10.93 -3.92 -19.91
N PRO A 199 -10.61 -4.93 -20.70
CA PRO A 199 -11.48 -5.40 -21.78
C PRO A 199 -12.92 -5.63 -21.32
N SER A 200 -13.88 -5.34 -22.15
CA SER A 200 -15.31 -5.47 -21.82
C SER A 200 -15.63 -6.85 -21.23
N GLY A 201 -16.32 -6.87 -20.10
CA GLY A 201 -16.70 -8.09 -19.39
C GLY A 201 -15.63 -8.69 -18.47
N SER A 202 -14.40 -8.15 -18.46
CA SER A 202 -13.32 -8.65 -17.58
C SER A 202 -13.45 -8.20 -16.13
N VAL A 203 -13.89 -6.96 -15.91
CA VAL A 203 -14.06 -6.38 -14.58
C VAL A 203 -15.36 -5.59 -14.53
N LEU A 204 -16.15 -5.82 -13.49
CA LEU A 204 -17.39 -5.07 -13.26
C LEU A 204 -17.08 -3.72 -12.60
N PRO A 205 -17.93 -2.69 -12.81
CA PRO A 205 -17.84 -1.44 -12.07
C PRO A 205 -17.87 -1.69 -10.56
N GLN A 206 -17.15 -0.86 -9.80
CA GLN A 206 -17.16 -0.97 -8.35
C GLN A 206 -18.60 -0.78 -7.82
N PRO A 207 -19.16 -1.74 -7.08
CA PRO A 207 -20.51 -1.60 -6.53
C PRO A 207 -20.55 -0.50 -5.47
N THR A 208 -21.73 0.08 -5.28
CA THR A 208 -21.96 0.99 -4.15
C THR A 208 -21.62 0.31 -2.84
N ARG A 209 -20.84 0.97 -2.01
CA ARG A 209 -20.43 0.43 -0.72
C ARG A 209 -21.65 0.25 0.19
N ILE A 210 -21.96 -0.99 0.52
CA ILE A 210 -22.98 -1.34 1.50
C ILE A 210 -22.27 -1.66 2.82
N PHE A 211 -22.77 -1.13 3.93
CA PHE A 211 -22.27 -1.51 5.24
C PHE A 211 -22.71 -2.95 5.56
N TRP A 212 -21.83 -3.73 6.20
CA TRP A 212 -22.14 -5.11 6.56
C TRP A 212 -23.42 -5.25 7.42
N THR A 213 -23.75 -4.24 8.24
CA THR A 213 -25.00 -4.19 9.02
C THR A 213 -26.27 -4.10 8.17
N GLU A 214 -26.14 -3.71 6.90
CA GLU A 214 -27.26 -3.59 5.95
C GLU A 214 -27.42 -4.84 5.09
N LEU A 215 -26.42 -5.71 5.10
CA LEU A 215 -26.45 -6.96 4.33
C LEU A 215 -27.48 -7.95 4.92
N PRO A 216 -28.36 -8.53 4.11
CA PRO A 216 -29.44 -9.43 4.58
C PRO A 216 -28.95 -10.58 5.44
N GLU A 217 -27.81 -11.18 5.08
CA GLU A 217 -27.20 -12.30 5.76
C GLU A 217 -26.76 -11.98 7.19
N TYR A 218 -26.48 -10.71 7.52
CA TYR A 218 -26.08 -10.29 8.86
C TYR A 218 -27.24 -9.73 9.71
N LYS A 219 -28.30 -9.23 9.09
CA LYS A 219 -29.45 -8.63 9.81
C LYS A 219 -30.01 -9.52 10.93
N LYS A 220 -30.10 -10.81 10.70
CA LYS A 220 -30.58 -11.79 11.70
C LYS A 220 -29.70 -11.89 12.95
N TYR A 221 -28.43 -11.48 12.86
CA TYR A 221 -27.49 -11.56 13.97
C TYR A 221 -27.32 -10.23 14.73
N LEU A 222 -27.74 -9.10 14.17
CA LEU A 222 -27.49 -7.77 14.75
C LEU A 222 -28.02 -7.65 16.18
N ARG A 223 -29.25 -8.15 16.43
CA ARG A 223 -29.85 -8.16 17.78
C ARG A 223 -29.04 -8.98 18.79
N LYS A 224 -28.50 -10.12 18.36
CA LYS A 224 -27.64 -10.99 19.18
C LYS A 224 -26.29 -10.39 19.48
N TRP A 225 -25.77 -9.59 18.56
CA TRP A 225 -24.41 -9.03 18.63
C TRP A 225 -24.32 -7.62 19.23
N LYS A 226 -25.45 -6.91 19.38
CA LYS A 226 -25.43 -5.51 19.85
C LYS A 226 -24.81 -5.32 21.23
N ASP A 227 -24.88 -6.31 22.10
CA ASP A 227 -24.34 -6.25 23.46
C ASP A 227 -22.89 -6.73 23.57
N ARG A 228 -22.32 -7.23 22.46
CA ARG A 228 -20.91 -7.61 22.43
C ARG A 228 -20.01 -6.37 22.45
N PRO A 229 -18.95 -6.34 23.30
CA PRO A 229 -18.07 -5.18 23.44
C PRO A 229 -17.51 -4.68 22.11
N GLU A 230 -17.10 -5.60 21.21
CA GLU A 230 -16.52 -5.31 19.90
C GLU A 230 -17.49 -4.64 18.92
N TYR A 231 -18.80 -4.87 19.06
CA TYR A 231 -19.84 -4.32 18.18
C TYR A 231 -20.68 -3.22 18.81
N LYS A 232 -20.60 -3.04 20.12
CA LYS A 232 -21.43 -2.09 20.88
C LYS A 232 -21.43 -0.67 20.33
N SER A 233 -20.28 -0.19 19.84
CA SER A 233 -20.16 1.14 19.25
C SER A 233 -20.81 1.26 17.87
N ILE A 234 -20.85 0.17 17.10
CA ILE A 234 -21.36 0.11 15.72
C ILE A 234 -22.86 -0.13 15.72
N LEU A 235 -23.32 -1.02 16.61
CA LEU A 235 -24.71 -1.48 16.66
C LEU A 235 -25.60 -0.69 17.65
N LYS A 236 -25.13 0.43 18.18
CA LYS A 236 -25.93 1.31 19.08
C LYS A 236 -27.29 1.77 18.49
N LYS A 237 -27.45 1.71 17.18
CA LYS A 237 -28.63 2.18 16.44
C LYS A 237 -29.64 1.05 16.15
N PHE A 238 -29.33 -0.18 16.51
CA PHE A 238 -30.15 -1.38 16.34
C PHE A 238 -30.57 -1.96 17.69
#